data_d3d4bf692e430f292fd00dbb698ad064
#
_entry.id   d3d4bf692e430f292fd00dbb698ad064
#
_cell.length_a   1.000
_cell.length_b   1.000
_cell.length_c   1.000
_cell.angle_alpha   90.00
_cell.angle_beta   90.00
_cell.angle_gamma   90.00
#
_symmetry.space_group_name_H-M   'P 1'
#
loop_
_entity.id
_entity.type
_entity.pdbx_description
1 polymer ?
#
loop_
_entity_poly.entity_id
_entity_poly.type
_entity_poly.pdbx_seq_one_letter_code
_entity_poly.pdbx_strand_id
1 'polypeptide(L)'
;MLLARDIISNYKSKDVYMVEFKIAPSNTGIIAQTFKKIKEITVSGSIDIDTPVRILLAAGKYPGILSYNLPNPLILEGMAGTKPDDIVLLAENCEAFHKDTENRAVFVIGPNASEVTLRGFTIENTHLKTCDDASLGNQAEALCFHNQNGSLLCKNMRFISRQDTVHVKGFSRFEDCYITGDIDFIWGYCDTSVWVNCKIHTREDNRPGVRPAYVVQSRALNSRPGFIFVDCIFTADKRPEGSELWIGRSQGTGTKDSVDRWDSIALIDCKIDENYDDRIWTDEDGKKTVYPERGCKDFGWREFGTKRINSNGDEMADNTEVRNPHGYFMKKKEADSLRDEFAPSV
;
A
#
# COMPACT_ATOMS: atom_id res chain seq x y z
N MET A 1 25.98 0.94 27.88
CA MET A 1 26.46 1.78 26.76
C MET A 1 27.16 0.86 25.76
N LEU A 2 26.37 0.17 24.91
CA LEU A 2 26.87 -0.68 23.84
C LEU A 2 26.84 0.19 22.57
N LEU A 3 28.03 0.60 22.16
CA LEU A 3 28.28 1.27 20.89
C LEU A 3 27.76 0.38 19.77
N ALA A 4 26.86 0.92 18.92
CA ALA A 4 26.51 0.32 17.66
C ALA A 4 27.81 0.12 16.86
N ARG A 5 28.32 -1.09 16.83
CA ARG A 5 29.40 -1.45 15.92
C ARG A 5 28.78 -1.47 14.53
N ASP A 6 28.96 -0.37 13.82
CA ASP A 6 28.72 -0.28 12.40
C ASP A 6 29.66 -1.26 11.68
N ILE A 7 29.18 -2.46 11.42
CA ILE A 7 29.87 -3.39 10.54
C ILE A 7 29.47 -2.99 9.13
N ILE A 8 30.27 -2.13 8.52
CA ILE A 8 30.20 -1.93 7.07
C ILE A 8 30.83 -3.18 6.46
N SER A 9 30.01 -4.09 5.98
CA SER A 9 30.47 -5.23 5.20
C SER A 9 30.25 -4.94 3.73
N ASN A 10 31.34 -4.90 2.97
CA ASN A 10 31.28 -4.83 1.51
C ASN A 10 30.95 -6.21 0.97
N TYR A 11 29.69 -6.45 0.65
CA TYR A 11 29.29 -7.73 0.07
C TYR A 11 29.42 -7.67 -1.47
N LYS A 12 30.32 -8.44 -2.03
CA LYS A 12 30.36 -8.72 -3.47
C LYS A 12 29.47 -9.92 -3.78
N SER A 13 28.20 -9.70 -4.11
CA SER A 13 27.49 -10.66 -4.94
C SER A 13 27.92 -10.35 -6.39
N LYS A 14 28.31 -11.34 -7.17
CA LYS A 14 28.81 -11.24 -8.55
C LYS A 14 28.45 -9.89 -9.21
N ASP A 15 29.41 -8.93 -9.18
CA ASP A 15 29.44 -7.67 -9.93
C ASP A 15 28.72 -6.41 -9.40
N VAL A 16 28.09 -6.38 -8.22
CA VAL A 16 27.51 -5.15 -7.67
C VAL A 16 28.08 -4.83 -6.29
N TYR A 17 28.75 -3.68 -6.16
CA TYR A 17 29.16 -3.13 -4.89
C TYR A 17 27.94 -2.62 -4.13
N MET A 18 27.70 -3.06 -2.89
CA MET A 18 26.58 -2.69 -2.05
C MET A 18 27.05 -2.39 -0.62
N VAL A 19 26.52 -1.36 0.00
CA VAL A 19 26.77 -1.02 1.41
C VAL A 19 25.71 -1.66 2.30
N GLU A 20 26.12 -2.39 3.34
CA GLU A 20 25.22 -3.07 4.27
C GLU A 20 25.35 -2.53 5.70
N PHE A 21 24.20 -2.28 6.33
CA PHE A 21 24.07 -1.94 7.75
C PHE A 21 23.25 -3.03 8.46
N LYS A 22 23.69 -3.43 9.65
CA LYS A 22 22.92 -4.30 10.56
C LYS A 22 22.56 -3.50 11.79
N ILE A 23 21.28 -3.36 12.06
CA ILE A 23 20.80 -2.54 13.17
C ILE A 23 19.87 -3.33 14.09
N ALA A 24 19.96 -3.02 15.37
CA ALA A 24 19.09 -3.56 16.40
C ALA A 24 18.20 -2.43 16.97
N PRO A 25 17.03 -2.77 17.54
CA PRO A 25 16.13 -1.77 18.11
C PRO A 25 16.81 -0.89 19.15
N SER A 26 16.50 0.40 19.09
CA SER A 26 16.94 1.37 20.09
C SER A 26 15.89 2.47 20.24
N ASN A 27 15.87 3.15 21.37
CA ASN A 27 14.97 4.29 21.60
C ASN A 27 15.45 5.59 20.91
N THR A 28 16.52 5.53 20.14
CA THR A 28 17.19 6.72 19.57
C THR A 28 16.92 6.96 18.09
N GLY A 29 15.91 6.30 17.50
CA GLY A 29 15.60 6.46 16.07
C GLY A 29 16.73 5.95 15.16
N ILE A 30 17.26 4.77 15.43
CA ILE A 30 18.43 4.18 14.75
C ILE A 30 18.31 4.11 13.22
N ILE A 31 17.10 3.86 12.68
CA ILE A 31 16.89 3.82 11.23
C ILE A 31 17.10 5.22 10.64
N ALA A 32 16.51 6.26 11.25
CA ALA A 32 16.69 7.64 10.79
C ALA A 32 18.15 8.10 10.88
N GLN A 33 18.87 7.68 11.93
CA GLN A 33 20.31 7.93 12.04
C GLN A 33 21.10 7.20 10.95
N THR A 34 20.71 5.98 10.60
CA THR A 34 21.33 5.25 9.49
C THR A 34 21.07 5.96 8.15
N PHE A 35 19.87 6.46 7.90
CA PHE A 35 19.58 7.27 6.70
C PHE A 35 20.45 8.54 6.65
N LYS A 36 20.64 9.21 7.78
CA LYS A 36 21.55 10.36 7.88
C LYS A 36 22.98 9.98 7.53
N LYS A 37 23.48 8.85 8.04
CA LYS A 37 24.81 8.34 7.73
C LYS A 37 24.98 8.00 6.24
N ILE A 38 23.99 7.37 5.63
CA ILE A 38 23.98 7.11 4.18
C ILE A 38 24.12 8.43 3.42
N LYS A 39 23.33 9.45 3.78
CA LYS A 39 23.43 10.79 3.18
C LYS A 39 24.85 11.37 3.31
N GLU A 40 25.45 11.27 4.49
CA GLU A 40 26.80 11.79 4.75
C GLU A 40 27.85 11.11 3.88
N ILE A 41 27.86 9.77 3.77
CA ILE A 41 28.83 9.03 2.95
C ILE A 41 28.59 9.22 1.44
N THR A 42 27.35 9.45 1.00
CA THR A 42 27.04 9.79 -0.38
C THR A 42 27.50 11.20 -0.72
N VAL A 43 27.21 12.19 0.12
CA VAL A 43 27.61 13.58 -0.10
C VAL A 43 29.14 13.75 -0.05
N SER A 44 29.84 12.97 0.77
CA SER A 44 31.31 12.99 0.83
C SER A 44 31.98 12.29 -0.38
N GLY A 45 31.20 11.64 -1.25
CA GLY A 45 31.74 10.83 -2.36
C GLY A 45 32.37 9.51 -1.93
N SER A 46 32.12 9.05 -0.71
CA SER A 46 32.58 7.74 -0.24
C SER A 46 31.82 6.60 -0.90
N ILE A 47 30.60 6.87 -1.36
CA ILE A 47 29.79 6.01 -2.23
C ILE A 47 29.12 6.85 -3.31
N ASP A 48 28.82 6.25 -4.46
CA ASP A 48 28.08 6.91 -5.54
C ASP A 48 26.57 6.97 -5.24
N ILE A 49 25.85 7.86 -5.91
CA ILE A 49 24.41 8.05 -5.72
C ILE A 49 23.58 6.84 -6.16
N ASP A 50 24.09 6.01 -7.02
CA ASP A 50 23.49 4.78 -7.51
C ASP A 50 23.95 3.51 -6.75
N THR A 51 24.86 3.68 -5.77
CA THR A 51 25.30 2.57 -4.92
C THR A 51 24.13 2.07 -4.07
N PRO A 52 23.70 0.78 -4.24
CA PRO A 52 22.62 0.21 -3.43
C PRO A 52 23.01 0.14 -1.94
N VAL A 53 22.06 0.43 -1.09
CA VAL A 53 22.21 0.34 0.36
C VAL A 53 21.22 -0.67 0.92
N ARG A 54 21.73 -1.62 1.70
CA ARG A 54 20.96 -2.63 2.40
C ARG A 54 20.98 -2.39 3.90
N ILE A 55 19.81 -2.39 4.54
CA ILE A 55 19.67 -2.29 5.99
C ILE A 55 18.93 -3.53 6.49
N LEU A 56 19.60 -4.30 7.36
CA LEU A 56 19.07 -5.49 8.00
C LEU A 56 18.57 -5.15 9.40
N LEU A 57 17.29 -5.41 9.65
CA LEU A 57 16.61 -5.14 10.92
C LEU A 57 16.58 -6.39 11.80
N ALA A 58 17.14 -6.31 13.00
CA ALA A 58 16.94 -7.34 14.02
C ALA A 58 15.50 -7.27 14.59
N ALA A 59 15.04 -8.38 15.20
CA ALA A 59 13.73 -8.43 15.86
C ALA A 59 13.60 -7.33 16.93
N GLY A 60 12.42 -6.69 16.97
CA GLY A 60 12.03 -5.71 17.96
C GLY A 60 11.26 -4.52 17.41
N LYS A 61 11.00 -3.53 18.27
CA LYS A 61 10.24 -2.32 17.94
C LYS A 61 11.16 -1.16 17.61
N TYR A 62 10.84 -0.45 16.55
CA TYR A 62 11.56 0.72 16.04
C TYR A 62 10.62 1.93 16.06
N PRO A 63 10.57 2.68 17.19
CA PRO A 63 9.66 3.81 17.30
C PRO A 63 10.16 5.02 16.52
N GLY A 64 9.20 5.76 15.95
CA GLY A 64 9.43 7.05 15.29
C GLY A 64 8.99 7.12 13.84
N ILE A 65 8.88 8.34 13.36
CA ILE A 65 8.53 8.66 11.96
C ILE A 65 9.81 8.59 11.13
N LEU A 66 9.73 7.98 9.96
CA LEU A 66 10.85 7.77 9.05
C LEU A 66 10.62 8.50 7.72
N SER A 67 11.69 9.07 7.19
CA SER A 67 11.69 9.65 5.85
C SER A 67 12.96 9.24 5.11
N TYR A 68 12.80 8.55 3.97
CA TYR A 68 13.88 8.23 3.06
C TYR A 68 13.70 9.01 1.76
N ASN A 69 14.59 9.96 1.50
CA ASN A 69 14.56 10.81 0.31
C ASN A 69 15.98 10.96 -0.29
N LEU A 70 16.66 9.81 -0.41
CA LEU A 70 18.02 9.74 -0.96
C LEU A 70 17.99 9.07 -2.33
N PRO A 71 18.92 9.41 -3.24
CA PRO A 71 18.97 8.80 -4.58
C PRO A 71 19.43 7.33 -4.55
N ASN A 72 20.18 6.92 -3.51
CA ASN A 72 20.66 5.56 -3.40
C ASN A 72 19.51 4.55 -3.38
N PRO A 73 19.53 3.50 -4.20
CA PRO A 73 18.59 2.38 -4.09
C PRO A 73 18.62 1.78 -2.67
N LEU A 74 17.44 1.59 -2.06
CA LEU A 74 17.31 1.09 -0.69
C LEU A 74 16.73 -0.31 -0.65
N ILE A 75 17.38 -1.20 0.11
CA ILE A 75 16.81 -2.47 0.56
C ILE A 75 16.71 -2.41 2.07
N LEU A 76 15.49 -2.34 2.60
CA LEU A 76 15.22 -2.39 4.05
C LEU A 76 14.50 -3.71 4.34
N GLU A 77 15.13 -4.59 5.12
CA GLU A 77 14.56 -5.92 5.34
C GLU A 77 14.85 -6.51 6.72
N GLY A 78 13.99 -7.43 7.16
CA GLY A 78 14.21 -8.21 8.37
C GLY A 78 15.39 -9.17 8.23
N MET A 79 16.13 -9.39 9.32
CA MET A 79 17.20 -10.40 9.36
C MET A 79 16.64 -11.80 9.10
N ALA A 80 17.45 -12.67 8.52
CA ALA A 80 17.08 -14.07 8.27
C ALA A 80 16.54 -14.76 9.53
N GLY A 81 15.42 -15.46 9.37
CA GLY A 81 14.74 -16.19 10.46
C GLY A 81 13.72 -15.35 11.23
N THR A 82 13.58 -14.06 10.96
CA THR A 82 12.51 -13.23 11.53
C THR A 82 11.23 -13.30 10.69
N LYS A 83 10.08 -13.06 11.34
CA LYS A 83 8.77 -12.89 10.70
C LYS A 83 8.38 -11.41 10.71
N PRO A 84 7.43 -10.98 9.88
CA PRO A 84 6.99 -9.59 9.87
C PRO A 84 6.53 -9.05 11.23
N ASP A 85 5.91 -9.88 12.07
CA ASP A 85 5.45 -9.49 13.40
C ASP A 85 6.59 -9.34 14.43
N ASP A 86 7.76 -9.91 14.15
CA ASP A 86 8.92 -9.81 15.04
C ASP A 86 9.59 -8.41 14.94
N ILE A 87 9.34 -7.67 13.86
CA ILE A 87 9.98 -6.38 13.57
C ILE A 87 8.89 -5.36 13.28
N VAL A 88 8.75 -4.34 14.12
CA VAL A 88 7.67 -3.36 14.00
C VAL A 88 8.23 -1.93 14.00
N LEU A 89 8.10 -1.24 12.88
CA LEU A 89 8.26 0.19 12.77
C LEU A 89 6.94 0.84 13.15
N LEU A 90 6.91 1.69 14.17
CA LEU A 90 5.65 2.23 14.67
C LEU A 90 5.76 3.69 15.12
N ALA A 91 4.70 4.43 14.87
CA ALA A 91 4.48 5.76 15.43
C ALA A 91 2.98 6.06 15.44
N GLU A 92 2.57 7.03 16.24
CA GLU A 92 1.29 7.70 16.07
C GLU A 92 1.51 8.94 15.21
N ASN A 93 0.80 9.02 14.07
CA ASN A 93 0.86 10.17 13.18
C ASN A 93 -0.46 10.30 12.41
N CYS A 94 -0.88 11.53 12.13
CA CYS A 94 -2.10 11.77 11.37
C CYS A 94 -2.16 13.21 10.83
N GLU A 95 -3.16 13.49 10.01
CA GLU A 95 -3.37 14.83 9.43
C GLU A 95 -3.60 15.92 10.49
N ALA A 96 -4.16 15.59 11.65
CA ALA A 96 -4.28 16.56 12.74
C ALA A 96 -2.92 17.04 13.27
N PHE A 97 -1.89 16.20 13.18
CA PHE A 97 -0.52 16.54 13.58
C PHE A 97 0.27 17.17 12.43
N HIS A 98 0.09 16.64 11.23
CA HIS A 98 0.79 17.06 10.01
C HIS A 98 -0.17 17.08 8.83
N LYS A 99 -0.53 18.26 8.36
CA LYS A 99 -1.58 18.44 7.33
C LYS A 99 -1.23 17.91 5.95
N ASP A 100 0.05 17.80 5.63
CA ASP A 100 0.48 17.35 4.31
C ASP A 100 0.57 15.82 4.27
N THR A 101 0.05 15.20 3.22
CA THR A 101 0.08 13.75 3.00
C THR A 101 1.49 13.16 3.18
N GLU A 102 2.51 13.90 2.75
CA GLU A 102 3.92 13.49 2.83
C GLU A 102 4.49 13.51 4.25
N ASN A 103 3.81 14.14 5.19
CA ASN A 103 4.30 14.29 6.56
C ASN A 103 3.49 13.51 7.60
N ARG A 104 2.34 12.97 7.23
CA ARG A 104 1.42 12.27 8.16
C ARG A 104 1.58 10.74 8.18
N ALA A 105 2.47 10.18 7.34
CA ALA A 105 2.79 8.76 7.36
C ALA A 105 3.84 8.40 8.41
N VAL A 106 3.88 7.12 8.80
CA VAL A 106 4.96 6.58 9.64
C VAL A 106 6.25 6.43 8.85
N PHE A 107 6.16 5.94 7.61
CA PHE A 107 7.31 5.88 6.72
C PHE A 107 7.01 6.58 5.39
N VAL A 108 7.74 7.62 5.11
CA VAL A 108 7.68 8.40 3.87
C VAL A 108 8.87 8.04 2.99
N ILE A 109 8.61 7.65 1.75
CA ILE A 109 9.61 7.48 0.69
C ILE A 109 9.43 8.66 -0.27
N GLY A 110 10.38 9.57 -0.27
CA GLY A 110 10.30 10.85 -0.98
C GLY A 110 10.66 10.77 -2.46
N PRO A 111 10.50 11.89 -3.19
CA PRO A 111 10.61 11.94 -4.65
C PRO A 111 12.01 11.68 -5.20
N ASN A 112 13.08 11.72 -4.38
CA ASN A 112 14.43 11.42 -4.84
C ASN A 112 14.80 9.93 -4.71
N ALA A 113 13.98 9.12 -4.02
CA ALA A 113 14.24 7.69 -3.86
C ALA A 113 13.83 6.92 -5.12
N SER A 114 14.78 6.51 -5.93
CA SER A 114 14.55 5.88 -7.25
C SER A 114 13.98 4.47 -7.15
N GLU A 115 14.62 3.64 -6.32
CA GLU A 115 14.25 2.22 -6.13
C GLU A 115 14.26 1.88 -4.65
N VAL A 116 13.15 1.35 -4.15
CA VAL A 116 13.02 0.94 -2.76
C VAL A 116 12.44 -0.45 -2.65
N THR A 117 13.11 -1.32 -1.91
CA THR A 117 12.61 -2.66 -1.55
C THR A 117 12.41 -2.72 -0.04
N LEU A 118 11.20 -3.09 0.37
CA LEU A 118 10.82 -3.36 1.76
C LEU A 118 10.46 -4.85 1.92
N ARG A 119 11.04 -5.54 2.92
CA ARG A 119 10.81 -6.98 3.05
C ARG A 119 10.78 -7.47 4.49
N GLY A 120 9.73 -8.21 4.86
CA GLY A 120 9.69 -9.04 6.07
C GLY A 120 9.58 -8.27 7.39
N PHE A 121 8.85 -7.15 7.43
CA PHE A 121 8.57 -6.42 8.67
C PHE A 121 7.20 -5.72 8.64
N THR A 122 6.79 -5.17 9.77
CA THR A 122 5.53 -4.43 9.95
C THR A 122 5.79 -2.93 10.01
N ILE A 123 4.93 -2.15 9.35
CA ILE A 123 4.82 -0.70 9.56
C ILE A 123 3.43 -0.44 10.14
N GLU A 124 3.40 0.16 11.33
CA GLU A 124 2.16 0.42 12.06
C GLU A 124 2.02 1.91 12.39
N ASN A 125 0.93 2.51 11.90
CA ASN A 125 0.46 3.79 12.41
C ASN A 125 -0.58 3.52 13.50
N THR A 126 -0.26 3.89 14.73
CA THR A 126 -1.08 3.57 15.91
C THR A 126 -2.22 4.56 16.15
N HIS A 127 -2.41 5.54 15.26
CA HIS A 127 -3.47 6.53 15.38
C HIS A 127 -4.86 5.88 15.40
N LEU A 128 -5.68 6.29 16.36
CA LEU A 128 -7.10 5.95 16.44
C LEU A 128 -7.93 7.15 16.02
N LYS A 129 -8.95 6.92 15.21
CA LYS A 129 -9.87 7.99 14.82
C LYS A 129 -10.62 8.53 16.04
N THR A 130 -10.57 9.83 16.24
CA THR A 130 -11.06 10.48 17.46
C THR A 130 -12.41 11.17 17.30
N CYS A 131 -12.83 11.45 16.05
CA CYS A 131 -14.07 12.19 15.77
C CYS A 131 -14.68 11.78 14.43
N ASP A 132 -15.90 12.24 14.17
CA ASP A 132 -16.65 11.98 12.93
C ASP A 132 -16.41 13.04 11.86
N ASP A 133 -15.86 14.17 12.25
CA ASP A 133 -15.59 15.28 11.34
C ASP A 133 -14.33 14.99 10.54
N ALA A 134 -14.50 14.75 9.23
CA ALA A 134 -13.39 14.51 8.31
C ALA A 134 -12.42 15.71 8.23
N SER A 135 -12.86 16.92 8.62
CA SER A 135 -12.00 18.12 8.66
C SER A 135 -10.97 18.07 9.78
N LEU A 136 -11.12 17.17 10.74
CA LEU A 136 -10.25 17.05 11.91
C LEU A 136 -9.12 16.04 11.77
N GLY A 137 -8.91 15.51 10.54
CA GLY A 137 -7.62 14.93 10.18
C GLY A 137 -7.32 13.56 10.76
N ASN A 138 -8.18 12.56 10.44
CA ASN A 138 -7.98 11.16 10.84
C ASN A 138 -7.14 10.33 9.83
N GLN A 139 -6.73 10.93 8.71
CA GLN A 139 -5.88 10.28 7.72
C GLN A 139 -4.52 9.98 8.36
N ALA A 140 -4.07 8.74 8.26
CA ALA A 140 -2.95 8.24 9.06
C ALA A 140 -2.25 7.09 8.31
N GLU A 141 -1.41 7.43 7.35
CA GLU A 141 -0.72 6.44 6.55
C GLU A 141 0.33 5.67 7.38
N ALA A 142 0.41 4.36 7.19
CA ALA A 142 1.58 3.58 7.59
C ALA A 142 2.73 3.84 6.61
N LEU A 143 2.43 3.84 5.30
CA LEU A 143 3.39 4.05 4.23
C LEU A 143 2.91 5.12 3.24
N CYS A 144 3.79 6.07 2.92
CA CYS A 144 3.62 7.01 1.81
C CYS A 144 4.78 6.88 0.83
N PHE A 145 4.53 6.35 -0.37
CA PHE A 145 5.48 6.35 -1.48
C PHE A 145 5.18 7.52 -2.42
N HIS A 146 5.99 8.57 -2.32
CA HIS A 146 5.77 9.85 -2.98
C HIS A 146 6.75 10.11 -4.15
N ASN A 147 6.97 9.08 -4.99
CA ASN A 147 7.81 9.24 -6.19
C ASN A 147 7.07 8.76 -7.44
N GLN A 148 6.75 9.72 -8.34
CA GLN A 148 6.06 9.41 -9.59
C GLN A 148 6.93 8.64 -10.59
N ASN A 149 8.25 8.78 -10.51
CA ASN A 149 9.22 8.17 -11.44
C ASN A 149 10.02 7.02 -10.82
N GLY A 150 9.75 6.72 -9.56
CA GLY A 150 10.44 5.65 -8.83
C GLY A 150 9.67 4.34 -8.85
N SER A 151 10.30 3.33 -8.26
CA SER A 151 9.71 2.01 -8.05
C SER A 151 9.79 1.58 -6.59
N LEU A 152 8.71 0.94 -6.12
CA LEU A 152 8.60 0.37 -4.79
C LEU A 152 8.27 -1.12 -4.90
N LEU A 153 9.07 -1.98 -4.27
CA LEU A 153 8.77 -3.40 -4.08
C LEU A 153 8.57 -3.68 -2.59
N CYS A 154 7.41 -4.21 -2.23
CA CYS A 154 7.11 -4.70 -0.89
C CYS A 154 6.86 -6.21 -0.94
N LYS A 155 7.59 -6.99 -0.14
CA LYS A 155 7.40 -8.43 -0.08
C LYS A 155 7.30 -8.93 1.35
N ASN A 156 6.26 -9.74 1.64
CA ASN A 156 6.02 -10.30 2.97
C ASN A 156 6.01 -9.20 4.05
N MET A 157 5.29 -8.10 3.78
CA MET A 157 5.15 -6.93 4.66
C MET A 157 3.79 -6.92 5.36
N ARG A 158 3.70 -6.18 6.47
CA ARG A 158 2.42 -5.86 7.09
C ARG A 158 2.28 -4.33 7.21
N PHE A 159 1.17 -3.79 6.72
CA PHE A 159 0.83 -2.37 6.83
C PHE A 159 -0.43 -2.24 7.68
N ILE A 160 -0.31 -1.59 8.81
CA ILE A 160 -1.36 -1.51 9.82
C ILE A 160 -1.69 -0.05 10.10
N SER A 161 -2.92 0.35 9.83
CA SER A 161 -3.49 1.62 10.24
C SER A 161 -5.02 1.55 10.21
N ARG A 162 -5.67 2.72 10.14
CA ARG A 162 -7.12 2.90 10.02
C ARG A 162 -7.47 3.52 8.68
N GLN A 163 -7.31 4.81 8.53
CA GLN A 163 -7.61 5.56 7.31
C GLN A 163 -6.35 5.82 6.50
N ASP A 164 -6.42 5.66 5.18
CA ASP A 164 -5.36 5.99 4.24
C ASP A 164 -4.06 5.16 4.42
N THR A 165 -4.12 3.93 4.92
CA THR A 165 -2.95 3.12 5.37
C THR A 165 -1.77 3.11 4.40
N VAL A 166 -2.03 2.94 3.09
CA VAL A 166 -0.98 2.90 2.05
C VAL A 166 -1.30 3.90 0.95
N HIS A 167 -0.44 4.91 0.83
CA HIS A 167 -0.45 5.87 -0.27
C HIS A 167 0.68 5.58 -1.25
N VAL A 168 0.37 5.51 -2.56
CA VAL A 168 1.35 5.22 -3.61
C VAL A 168 1.25 6.18 -4.80
N LYS A 169 2.43 6.53 -5.34
CA LYS A 169 2.62 7.15 -6.65
C LYS A 169 3.50 6.25 -7.51
N GLY A 170 3.67 6.58 -8.78
CA GLY A 170 4.57 5.87 -9.69
C GLY A 170 4.23 4.39 -9.84
N PHE A 171 5.27 3.56 -9.89
CA PHE A 171 5.15 2.10 -9.97
C PHE A 171 5.37 1.47 -8.59
N SER A 172 4.45 0.59 -8.18
CA SER A 172 4.62 -0.17 -6.94
C SER A 172 4.13 -1.62 -7.09
N ARG A 173 4.79 -2.53 -6.36
CA ARG A 173 4.44 -3.95 -6.32
C ARG A 173 4.45 -4.47 -4.89
N PHE A 174 3.38 -5.13 -4.50
CA PHE A 174 3.18 -5.75 -3.19
C PHE A 174 2.95 -7.25 -3.38
N GLU A 175 3.79 -8.08 -2.77
CA GLU A 175 3.71 -9.53 -2.83
C GLU A 175 3.60 -10.14 -1.44
N ASP A 176 2.67 -11.08 -1.24
CA ASP A 176 2.50 -11.79 0.02
C ASP A 176 2.30 -10.85 1.23
N CYS A 177 1.71 -9.68 1.02
CA CYS A 177 1.57 -8.65 2.06
C CYS A 177 0.22 -8.74 2.77
N TYR A 178 0.18 -8.24 4.01
CA TYR A 178 -1.02 -8.01 4.80
C TYR A 178 -1.28 -6.52 4.96
N ILE A 179 -2.44 -6.05 4.55
CA ILE A 179 -2.83 -4.65 4.63
C ILE A 179 -4.15 -4.54 5.39
N THR A 180 -4.25 -3.59 6.32
CA THR A 180 -5.48 -3.38 7.06
C THR A 180 -5.79 -1.90 7.27
N GLY A 181 -7.10 -1.58 7.26
CA GLY A 181 -7.65 -0.26 7.47
C GLY A 181 -9.18 -0.29 7.44
N ASP A 182 -9.81 0.87 7.35
CA ASP A 182 -11.26 0.96 7.28
C ASP A 182 -11.76 1.96 6.22
N ILE A 183 -11.06 3.07 5.97
CA ILE A 183 -11.45 4.08 4.96
C ILE A 183 -10.28 4.36 4.03
N ASP A 184 -10.49 4.16 2.71
CA ASP A 184 -9.53 4.48 1.64
C ASP A 184 -8.12 3.96 1.92
N PHE A 185 -8.03 2.82 2.58
CA PHE A 185 -6.77 2.38 3.17
C PHE A 185 -5.73 1.86 2.16
N ILE A 186 -6.10 1.82 0.88
CA ILE A 186 -5.20 1.73 -0.28
C ILE A 186 -5.59 2.84 -1.24
N TRP A 187 -4.68 3.79 -1.49
CA TRP A 187 -5.00 4.92 -2.33
C TRP A 187 -3.76 5.54 -2.99
N GLY A 188 -3.97 6.41 -3.97
CA GLY A 188 -2.89 7.19 -4.53
C GLY A 188 -3.00 7.53 -6.00
N TYR A 189 -2.03 8.30 -6.47
CA TYR A 189 -1.89 8.81 -7.82
C TYR A 189 -0.89 7.97 -8.62
N CYS A 190 -1.12 6.65 -8.67
CA CYS A 190 -0.17 5.73 -9.27
C CYS A 190 -0.30 5.67 -10.81
N ASP A 191 0.81 5.31 -11.46
CA ASP A 191 0.79 4.77 -12.82
C ASP A 191 0.21 3.35 -12.74
N THR A 192 0.91 2.48 -12.04
CA THR A 192 0.53 1.08 -11.84
C THR A 192 0.94 0.62 -10.45
N SER A 193 -0.02 0.11 -9.68
CA SER A 193 0.21 -0.50 -8.37
C SER A 193 -0.29 -1.93 -8.38
N VAL A 194 0.63 -2.90 -8.28
CA VAL A 194 0.33 -4.33 -8.43
C VAL A 194 0.35 -5.04 -7.08
N TRP A 195 -0.68 -5.81 -6.81
CA TRP A 195 -0.88 -6.53 -5.54
C TRP A 195 -1.07 -8.01 -5.85
N VAL A 196 -0.12 -8.85 -5.44
CA VAL A 196 -0.12 -10.29 -5.73
C VAL A 196 -0.19 -11.09 -4.45
N ASN A 197 -1.16 -12.00 -4.36
CA ASN A 197 -1.32 -12.91 -3.21
C ASN A 197 -1.36 -12.17 -1.86
N CYS A 198 -1.96 -10.96 -1.85
CA CYS A 198 -2.08 -10.15 -0.64
C CYS A 198 -3.36 -10.46 0.13
N LYS A 199 -3.29 -10.39 1.46
CA LYS A 199 -4.47 -10.38 2.32
C LYS A 199 -4.80 -8.93 2.68
N ILE A 200 -5.97 -8.48 2.24
CA ILE A 200 -6.47 -7.11 2.44
C ILE A 200 -7.66 -7.20 3.40
N HIS A 201 -7.53 -6.59 4.57
CA HIS A 201 -8.48 -6.78 5.65
C HIS A 201 -9.12 -5.48 6.11
N THR A 202 -10.42 -5.35 5.91
CA THR A 202 -11.20 -4.21 6.40
C THR A 202 -11.51 -4.37 7.88
N ARG A 203 -10.99 -3.46 8.69
CA ARG A 203 -11.22 -3.44 10.15
C ARG A 203 -12.56 -2.78 10.48
N GLU A 204 -13.14 -3.17 11.61
CA GLU A 204 -14.20 -2.39 12.23
C GLU A 204 -13.71 -0.97 12.55
N ASP A 205 -14.56 0.05 12.33
CA ASP A 205 -14.24 1.42 12.74
C ASP A 205 -14.14 1.50 14.29
N ASN A 206 -13.10 2.14 14.81
CA ASN A 206 -12.94 2.27 16.27
C ASN A 206 -13.94 3.25 16.91
N ARG A 207 -14.71 3.97 16.11
CA ARG A 207 -15.78 4.86 16.55
C ARG A 207 -17.11 4.11 16.53
N PRO A 208 -18.05 4.42 17.44
CA PRO A 208 -19.34 3.75 17.49
C PRO A 208 -20.23 4.10 16.29
N GLY A 209 -21.20 3.22 16.01
CA GLY A 209 -22.26 3.45 15.02
C GLY A 209 -22.01 2.76 13.67
N VAL A 210 -23.01 2.88 12.79
CA VAL A 210 -22.99 2.35 11.42
C VAL A 210 -22.18 3.28 10.53
N ARG A 211 -21.15 2.75 9.89
CA ARG A 211 -20.25 3.52 9.03
C ARG A 211 -19.87 2.71 7.78
N PRO A 212 -19.75 3.36 6.63
CA PRO A 212 -19.21 2.69 5.45
C PRO A 212 -17.71 2.39 5.62
N ALA A 213 -17.20 1.46 4.83
CA ALA A 213 -15.78 1.22 4.68
C ALA A 213 -15.42 1.06 3.20
N TYR A 214 -14.23 1.53 2.85
CA TYR A 214 -13.74 1.53 1.48
C TYR A 214 -12.30 1.02 1.48
N VAL A 215 -12.00 0.05 0.62
CA VAL A 215 -10.63 -0.47 0.49
C VAL A 215 -9.80 0.47 -0.38
N VAL A 216 -10.23 0.69 -1.63
CA VAL A 216 -9.42 1.40 -2.63
C VAL A 216 -10.09 2.71 -3.03
N GLN A 217 -9.32 3.81 -2.93
CA GLN A 217 -9.63 5.05 -3.61
C GLN A 217 -8.57 5.31 -4.69
N SER A 218 -8.88 4.92 -5.91
CA SER A 218 -7.98 5.16 -7.03
C SER A 218 -8.01 6.64 -7.45
N ARG A 219 -6.82 7.16 -7.67
CA ARG A 219 -6.58 8.43 -8.36
C ARG A 219 -5.49 8.20 -9.41
N ALA A 220 -5.66 7.10 -10.17
CA ALA A 220 -4.66 6.69 -11.16
C ALA A 220 -4.38 7.78 -12.19
N LEU A 221 -3.21 7.70 -12.81
CA LEU A 221 -2.88 8.55 -13.94
C LEU A 221 -3.80 8.23 -15.13
N ASN A 222 -3.97 9.23 -15.97
CA ASN A 222 -4.79 9.14 -17.18
C ASN A 222 -4.37 7.95 -18.05
N SER A 223 -5.36 7.12 -18.39
CA SER A 223 -5.19 5.95 -19.27
C SER A 223 -4.17 4.92 -18.76
N ARG A 224 -3.93 4.89 -17.45
CA ARG A 224 -3.04 3.91 -16.82
C ARG A 224 -3.82 2.79 -16.12
N PRO A 225 -3.19 1.61 -15.97
CA PRO A 225 -3.82 0.47 -15.32
C PRO A 225 -4.31 0.73 -13.90
N GLY A 226 -3.63 1.61 -13.15
CA GLY A 226 -3.97 1.94 -11.78
C GLY A 226 -3.66 0.80 -10.82
N PHE A 227 -4.62 0.42 -9.98
CA PHE A 227 -4.47 -0.65 -8.99
C PHE A 227 -4.86 -2.00 -9.59
N ILE A 228 -3.96 -2.99 -9.54
CA ILE A 228 -4.17 -4.34 -10.06
C ILE A 228 -4.01 -5.33 -8.93
N PHE A 229 -5.06 -6.05 -8.59
CA PHE A 229 -5.05 -7.11 -7.58
C PHE A 229 -5.16 -8.47 -8.25
N VAL A 230 -4.18 -9.34 -7.98
CA VAL A 230 -4.09 -10.69 -8.56
C VAL A 230 -4.01 -11.70 -7.42
N ASP A 231 -4.89 -12.70 -7.42
CA ASP A 231 -4.95 -13.76 -6.41
C ASP A 231 -5.05 -13.23 -4.96
N CYS A 232 -5.59 -12.02 -4.78
CA CYS A 232 -5.75 -11.39 -3.47
C CYS A 232 -7.01 -11.88 -2.76
N ILE A 233 -6.98 -11.82 -1.42
CA ILE A 233 -8.14 -12.11 -0.58
C ILE A 233 -8.55 -10.87 0.21
N PHE A 234 -9.79 -10.44 0.02
CA PHE A 234 -10.43 -9.33 0.73
C PHE A 234 -11.30 -9.91 1.85
N THR A 235 -10.96 -9.60 3.09
CA THR A 235 -11.68 -10.04 4.29
C THR A 235 -12.11 -8.84 5.12
N ALA A 236 -13.08 -9.01 6.02
CA ALA A 236 -13.53 -7.94 6.89
C ALA A 236 -13.81 -8.43 8.31
N ASP A 237 -13.65 -7.54 9.30
CA ASP A 237 -14.25 -7.72 10.62
C ASP A 237 -15.77 -7.70 10.50
N LYS A 238 -16.45 -8.38 11.44
CA LYS A 238 -17.89 -8.25 11.58
C LYS A 238 -18.23 -6.80 11.93
N ARG A 239 -19.18 -6.22 11.21
CA ARG A 239 -19.58 -4.83 11.37
C ARG A 239 -21.02 -4.72 11.86
N PRO A 240 -21.42 -3.55 12.45
CA PRO A 240 -22.81 -3.29 12.76
C PRO A 240 -23.72 -3.48 11.53
N GLU A 241 -24.92 -4.00 11.76
CA GLU A 241 -25.92 -4.15 10.71
C GLU A 241 -26.18 -2.82 9.99
N GLY A 242 -26.27 -2.87 8.65
CA GLY A 242 -26.40 -1.68 7.80
C GLY A 242 -25.07 -0.98 7.45
N SER A 243 -23.93 -1.49 7.90
CA SER A 243 -22.63 -1.00 7.43
C SER A 243 -22.38 -1.49 6.00
N GLU A 244 -22.02 -0.57 5.11
CA GLU A 244 -21.67 -0.86 3.73
C GLU A 244 -20.16 -0.99 3.57
N LEU A 245 -19.71 -2.07 2.93
CA LEU A 245 -18.30 -2.33 2.64
C LEU A 245 -18.10 -2.41 1.14
N TRP A 246 -17.12 -1.67 0.65
CA TRP A 246 -16.84 -1.53 -0.76
C TRP A 246 -15.38 -1.83 -1.08
N ILE A 247 -15.14 -2.54 -2.17
CA ILE A 247 -13.76 -2.75 -2.67
C ILE A 247 -13.19 -1.45 -3.23
N GLY A 248 -14.00 -0.69 -3.96
CA GLY A 248 -13.55 0.59 -4.47
C GLY A 248 -14.64 1.64 -4.50
N ARG A 249 -14.23 2.89 -4.28
CA ARG A 249 -15.11 4.04 -4.45
C ARG A 249 -14.50 5.10 -5.37
N SER A 250 -15.37 5.83 -6.08
CA SER A 250 -14.95 7.04 -6.78
C SER A 250 -14.81 8.22 -5.82
N GLN A 251 -13.77 9.02 -6.02
CA GLN A 251 -13.69 10.34 -5.38
C GLN A 251 -14.65 11.35 -6.01
N GLY A 252 -15.09 11.12 -7.24
CA GLY A 252 -16.02 12.00 -7.97
C GLY A 252 -15.35 13.22 -8.61
N THR A 253 -14.03 13.24 -8.75
CA THR A 253 -13.28 14.41 -9.28
C THR A 253 -12.53 14.14 -10.58
N GLY A 254 -12.53 12.89 -11.08
CA GLY A 254 -11.95 12.52 -12.37
C GLY A 254 -12.75 13.07 -13.55
N THR A 255 -12.04 13.49 -14.60
CA THR A 255 -12.62 13.91 -15.90
C THR A 255 -11.71 13.42 -17.03
N LYS A 256 -12.19 13.50 -18.28
CA LYS A 256 -11.40 13.14 -19.46
C LYS A 256 -10.10 13.96 -19.60
N ASP A 257 -10.09 15.18 -19.06
CA ASP A 257 -8.97 16.11 -19.15
C ASP A 257 -8.04 16.05 -17.92
N SER A 258 -8.40 15.23 -16.92
CA SER A 258 -7.56 15.04 -15.73
C SER A 258 -6.31 14.25 -16.09
N VAL A 259 -5.13 14.72 -15.66
CA VAL A 259 -3.85 13.98 -15.79
C VAL A 259 -3.75 12.83 -14.79
N ASP A 260 -4.52 12.90 -13.74
CA ASP A 260 -4.67 11.89 -12.67
C ASP A 260 -6.15 11.83 -12.24
N ARG A 261 -6.46 11.09 -11.15
CA ARG A 261 -7.80 10.95 -10.55
C ARG A 261 -8.74 10.05 -11.34
N TRP A 262 -8.18 9.12 -12.11
CA TRP A 262 -8.99 8.10 -12.77
C TRP A 262 -9.31 6.94 -11.82
N ASP A 263 -10.55 6.50 -11.86
CA ASP A 263 -11.06 5.36 -11.08
C ASP A 263 -10.64 4.04 -11.75
N SER A 264 -9.37 3.66 -11.61
CA SER A 264 -8.80 2.51 -12.30
C SER A 264 -8.36 1.43 -11.33
N ILE A 265 -9.13 0.33 -11.25
CA ILE A 265 -8.90 -0.81 -10.37
C ILE A 265 -9.23 -2.09 -11.14
N ALA A 266 -8.34 -3.09 -11.10
CA ALA A 266 -8.55 -4.42 -11.65
C ALA A 266 -8.51 -5.48 -10.55
N LEU A 267 -9.47 -6.41 -10.58
CA LEU A 267 -9.46 -7.62 -9.75
C LEU A 267 -9.33 -8.84 -10.67
N ILE A 268 -8.32 -9.69 -10.43
CA ILE A 268 -8.08 -10.90 -11.21
C ILE A 268 -7.96 -12.09 -10.25
N ASP A 269 -8.88 -13.04 -10.37
CA ASP A 269 -8.95 -14.26 -9.55
C ASP A 269 -8.92 -13.99 -8.03
N CYS A 270 -9.52 -12.86 -7.61
CA CYS A 270 -9.59 -12.45 -6.21
C CYS A 270 -10.74 -13.14 -5.47
N LYS A 271 -10.58 -13.28 -4.14
CA LYS A 271 -11.64 -13.74 -3.25
C LYS A 271 -12.15 -12.59 -2.40
N ILE A 272 -13.46 -12.44 -2.29
CA ILE A 272 -14.12 -11.35 -1.58
C ILE A 272 -15.07 -11.93 -0.52
N ASP A 273 -14.87 -11.54 0.73
CA ASP A 273 -15.67 -11.92 1.88
C ASP A 273 -17.16 -11.52 1.70
N GLU A 274 -18.06 -12.32 2.26
CA GLU A 274 -19.51 -12.13 2.21
C GLU A 274 -20.00 -10.78 2.79
N ASN A 275 -19.20 -10.13 3.61
CA ASN A 275 -19.57 -8.84 4.21
C ASN A 275 -19.46 -7.64 3.26
N TYR A 276 -18.79 -7.78 2.13
CA TYR A 276 -18.73 -6.73 1.11
C TYR A 276 -20.02 -6.67 0.30
N ASP A 277 -20.43 -5.47 -0.11
CA ASP A 277 -21.58 -5.28 -1.02
C ASP A 277 -21.37 -6.04 -2.34
N ASP A 278 -22.45 -6.62 -2.87
CA ASP A 278 -22.39 -7.40 -4.11
C ASP A 278 -22.05 -6.54 -5.34
N ARG A 279 -22.33 -5.25 -5.29
CA ARG A 279 -21.94 -4.30 -6.36
C ARG A 279 -20.44 -4.06 -6.43
N ILE A 280 -19.67 -4.35 -5.36
CA ILE A 280 -18.23 -4.19 -5.12
C ILE A 280 -17.64 -2.78 -5.35
N TRP A 281 -18.20 -2.00 -6.25
CA TRP A 281 -17.81 -0.62 -6.56
C TRP A 281 -18.91 0.36 -6.17
N THR A 282 -18.57 1.53 -5.64
CA THR A 282 -19.57 2.55 -5.32
C THR A 282 -19.23 3.92 -5.89
N ASP A 283 -20.23 4.55 -6.48
CA ASP A 283 -20.31 5.95 -6.87
C ASP A 283 -21.21 6.75 -5.90
N GLU A 284 -21.46 6.17 -4.71
CA GLU A 284 -22.38 6.71 -3.71
C GLU A 284 -23.79 6.94 -4.30
N ASP A 285 -24.32 5.91 -5.00
CA ASP A 285 -25.63 5.94 -5.66
C ASP A 285 -25.79 7.09 -6.67
N GLY A 286 -24.78 7.30 -7.50
CA GLY A 286 -24.77 8.32 -8.54
C GLY A 286 -24.43 9.73 -8.07
N LYS A 287 -24.03 9.91 -6.79
CA LYS A 287 -23.59 11.21 -6.26
C LYS A 287 -22.17 11.58 -6.68
N LYS A 288 -21.37 10.59 -7.06
CA LYS A 288 -19.99 10.76 -7.49
C LYS A 288 -19.82 10.44 -8.97
N THR A 289 -19.14 11.30 -9.68
CA THR A 289 -18.74 10.99 -11.06
C THR A 289 -17.67 9.93 -11.07
N VAL A 290 -17.88 8.85 -11.81
CA VAL A 290 -16.88 7.82 -12.06
C VAL A 290 -16.17 8.13 -13.37
N TYR A 291 -14.83 8.09 -13.37
CA TYR A 291 -14.10 8.29 -14.60
C TYR A 291 -12.96 7.26 -14.76
N PRO A 292 -12.90 6.54 -15.87
CA PRO A 292 -13.83 6.58 -17.01
C PRO A 292 -15.24 6.09 -16.65
N GLU A 293 -16.27 6.62 -17.31
CA GLU A 293 -17.67 6.28 -17.06
C GLU A 293 -17.95 4.77 -17.15
N ARG A 294 -17.09 4.03 -17.84
CA ARG A 294 -17.12 2.57 -17.92
C ARG A 294 -15.71 2.03 -18.03
N GLY A 295 -15.43 1.02 -17.24
CA GLY A 295 -14.19 0.27 -17.34
C GLY A 295 -14.03 -0.41 -18.71
N CYS A 296 -12.80 -0.66 -19.08
CA CYS A 296 -12.42 -1.42 -20.28
C CYS A 296 -11.26 -2.37 -19.93
N LYS A 297 -10.71 -3.07 -20.92
CA LYS A 297 -9.59 -4.00 -20.66
C LYS A 297 -8.33 -3.33 -20.08
N ASP A 298 -8.11 -2.04 -20.33
CA ASP A 298 -6.87 -1.34 -20.01
C ASP A 298 -6.96 -0.50 -18.72
N PHE A 299 -8.15 0.06 -18.42
CA PHE A 299 -8.35 0.96 -17.28
C PHE A 299 -9.82 1.01 -16.83
N GLY A 300 -10.10 1.74 -15.76
CA GLY A 300 -11.42 1.80 -15.10
C GLY A 300 -11.64 0.65 -14.13
N TRP A 301 -12.83 0.54 -13.58
CA TRP A 301 -13.23 -0.59 -12.74
C TRP A 301 -13.41 -1.85 -13.57
N ARG A 302 -12.69 -2.92 -13.25
CA ARG A 302 -12.73 -4.16 -14.03
C ARG A 302 -12.44 -5.39 -13.17
N GLU A 303 -13.04 -6.52 -13.53
CA GLU A 303 -12.82 -7.78 -12.81
C GLU A 303 -12.81 -8.98 -13.74
N PHE A 304 -12.12 -10.05 -13.30
CA PHE A 304 -12.14 -11.38 -13.89
C PHE A 304 -11.95 -12.45 -12.82
N GLY A 305 -12.75 -13.51 -12.84
CA GLY A 305 -12.57 -14.67 -11.98
C GLY A 305 -12.77 -14.39 -10.47
N THR A 306 -13.37 -13.26 -10.11
CA THR A 306 -13.69 -12.90 -8.72
C THR A 306 -14.64 -13.92 -8.13
N LYS A 307 -14.42 -14.32 -6.87
CA LYS A 307 -15.25 -15.29 -6.15
C LYS A 307 -15.67 -14.74 -4.79
N ARG A 308 -16.91 -15.02 -4.39
CA ARG A 308 -17.39 -14.78 -3.04
C ARG A 308 -16.99 -15.92 -2.11
N ILE A 309 -16.63 -15.57 -0.88
CA ILE A 309 -16.32 -16.52 0.18
C ILE A 309 -17.08 -16.17 1.45
N ASN A 310 -17.44 -17.20 2.22
CA ASN A 310 -17.97 -17.02 3.58
C ASN A 310 -16.84 -16.81 4.60
N SER A 311 -17.20 -16.58 5.85
CA SER A 311 -16.24 -16.38 6.95
C SER A 311 -15.30 -17.57 7.19
N ASN A 312 -15.62 -18.77 6.70
CA ASN A 312 -14.76 -19.95 6.76
C ASN A 312 -13.81 -20.07 5.56
N GLY A 313 -13.98 -19.20 4.55
CA GLY A 313 -13.21 -19.21 3.30
C GLY A 313 -13.79 -20.14 2.21
N ASP A 314 -14.98 -20.73 2.42
CA ASP A 314 -15.64 -21.56 1.43
C ASP A 314 -16.27 -20.66 0.35
N GLU A 315 -16.19 -21.12 -0.92
CA GLU A 315 -16.81 -20.42 -2.03
C GLU A 315 -18.35 -20.46 -1.92
N MET A 316 -18.99 -19.33 -2.21
CA MET A 316 -20.43 -19.17 -2.19
C MET A 316 -20.92 -18.54 -3.49
N ALA A 317 -22.26 -18.53 -3.68
CA ALA A 317 -22.85 -17.88 -4.85
C ALA A 317 -22.49 -16.39 -4.89
N ASP A 318 -22.09 -15.91 -6.06
CA ASP A 318 -21.80 -14.51 -6.31
C ASP A 318 -22.89 -13.91 -7.23
N ASN A 319 -23.54 -12.85 -6.75
CA ASN A 319 -24.59 -12.16 -7.51
C ASN A 319 -23.98 -11.11 -8.43
N THR A 320 -23.37 -11.54 -9.52
CA THR A 320 -22.72 -10.65 -10.49
C THR A 320 -23.68 -9.78 -11.29
N GLU A 321 -24.99 -10.07 -11.27
CA GLU A 321 -26.01 -9.29 -11.99
C GLU A 321 -26.22 -7.89 -11.39
N VAL A 322 -25.91 -7.72 -10.11
CA VAL A 322 -26.05 -6.43 -9.41
C VAL A 322 -24.79 -5.57 -9.43
N ARG A 323 -23.72 -6.01 -10.12
CA ARG A 323 -22.48 -5.22 -10.20
C ARG A 323 -22.74 -3.79 -10.65
N ASN A 324 -21.96 -2.86 -10.10
CA ASN A 324 -22.07 -1.46 -10.50
C ASN A 324 -21.89 -1.31 -12.02
N PRO A 325 -22.77 -0.58 -12.73
CA PRO A 325 -22.79 -0.51 -14.20
C PRO A 325 -21.52 0.14 -14.81
N HIS A 326 -20.73 0.86 -14.02
CA HIS A 326 -19.42 1.39 -14.45
C HIS A 326 -18.35 0.29 -14.55
N GLY A 327 -18.57 -0.88 -13.94
CA GLY A 327 -17.66 -2.02 -13.97
C GLY A 327 -17.60 -2.71 -15.34
N TYR A 328 -16.47 -3.35 -15.61
CA TYR A 328 -16.22 -4.15 -16.83
C TYR A 328 -15.77 -5.56 -16.47
N PHE A 329 -16.48 -6.55 -16.98
CA PHE A 329 -16.05 -7.94 -16.90
C PHE A 329 -15.02 -8.24 -18.00
N MET A 330 -13.77 -8.43 -17.61
CA MET A 330 -12.71 -8.80 -18.54
C MET A 330 -12.91 -10.18 -19.12
N LYS A 331 -12.49 -10.37 -20.37
CA LYS A 331 -12.35 -11.71 -20.98
C LYS A 331 -11.08 -12.37 -20.44
N LYS A 332 -11.06 -13.70 -20.41
CA LYS A 332 -9.88 -14.47 -19.97
C LYS A 332 -8.58 -13.97 -20.60
N LYS A 333 -8.54 -13.78 -21.92
CA LYS A 333 -7.36 -13.30 -22.63
C LYS A 333 -6.89 -11.91 -22.16
N GLU A 334 -7.81 -11.05 -21.79
CA GLU A 334 -7.50 -9.69 -21.30
C GLU A 334 -6.90 -9.77 -19.89
N ALA A 335 -7.47 -10.61 -19.03
CA ALA A 335 -6.96 -10.85 -17.69
C ALA A 335 -5.59 -11.56 -17.71
N ASP A 336 -5.41 -12.58 -18.55
CA ASP A 336 -4.14 -13.27 -18.75
C ASP A 336 -3.05 -12.28 -19.22
N SER A 337 -3.37 -11.40 -20.19
CA SER A 337 -2.42 -10.39 -20.67
C SER A 337 -1.98 -9.43 -19.56
N LEU A 338 -2.92 -8.97 -18.73
CA LEU A 338 -2.63 -8.08 -17.63
C LEU A 338 -1.79 -8.77 -16.54
N ARG A 339 -2.09 -10.06 -16.27
CA ARG A 339 -1.33 -10.90 -15.35
C ARG A 339 0.11 -11.11 -15.85
N ASP A 340 0.29 -11.48 -17.12
CA ASP A 340 1.60 -11.74 -17.71
C ASP A 340 2.49 -10.49 -17.73
N GLU A 341 1.89 -9.32 -17.95
CA GLU A 341 2.62 -8.05 -17.98
C GLU A 341 3.04 -7.58 -16.58
N PHE A 342 2.13 -7.64 -15.60
CA PHE A 342 2.35 -7.01 -14.30
C PHE A 342 2.56 -7.98 -13.13
N ALA A 343 2.13 -9.22 -13.26
CA ALA A 343 2.22 -10.26 -12.23
C ALA A 343 2.67 -11.61 -12.78
N PRO A 344 3.77 -11.67 -13.57
CA PRO A 344 4.21 -12.94 -14.14
C PRO A 344 4.47 -13.96 -13.02
N SER A 345 4.10 -15.21 -13.26
CA SER A 345 4.46 -16.33 -12.39
C SER A 345 6.00 -16.47 -12.35
N VAL A 346 6.58 -16.49 -11.16
CA VAL A 346 8.01 -16.67 -10.93
C VAL A 346 8.40 -18.13 -11.14
#